data_73f133e94690bab9fa267a02a8656130
#
_entry.id   73f133e94690bab9fa267a02a8656130
#
_cell.length_a   1.000
_cell.length_b   1.000
_cell.length_c   1.000
_cell.angle_alpha   90.00
_cell.angle_beta   90.00
_cell.angle_gamma   90.00
#
_symmetry.space_group_name_H-M   'P 1'
#
loop_
_entity.id
_entity.type
_entity.pdbx_description
1 polymer ?
#
loop_
_entity_poly.entity_id
_entity_poly.type
_entity_poly.pdbx_seq_one_letter_code
_entity_poly.pdbx_strand_id
1 'polypeptide(L)'
;MSIDRAKVSEHLHYLWSVLNEPESRVVDQRRIDDAVGFLMSTVPYPVTKVPPRVYNFYRVRQGKRDHFFTNKCEFGLPPLSEDSAQGRCNKRGRQALYFAVTETTALHEACSVRRRESSEFHLAYISRWQNTVPVRIAKFLDVKAPFRDQHIRDKHSADMELMSRLHPGLMDEIRRLLHLVGRCFASPAERAPHAYSITNVVAEHVFNRFDGIYYSSAMRDAYGTSAALKPELLETAFAFQCVARVLYAPRDRVGQEFVPLTNALGRVVAPDGTLAWRENAGIFPSLFPSRDIEENWNVPG
;
A
#
# COMPACT_ATOMS: atom_id res chain seq x y z
N MET A 1 -17.27 -5.31 29.15
CA MET A 1 -16.63 -6.62 28.90
C MET A 1 -15.16 -6.48 29.31
N SER A 2 -14.67 -7.23 30.28
CA SER A 2 -13.25 -7.17 30.67
C SER A 2 -12.43 -7.94 29.67
N ILE A 3 -11.34 -7.32 29.18
CA ILE A 3 -10.43 -7.97 28.25
C ILE A 3 -9.50 -8.89 29.03
N ASP A 4 -9.37 -10.13 28.58
CA ASP A 4 -8.39 -11.08 29.10
C ASP A 4 -6.98 -10.72 28.60
N ARG A 5 -6.27 -9.91 29.39
CA ARG A 5 -4.92 -9.42 29.07
C ARG A 5 -3.88 -10.53 29.04
N ALA A 6 -4.05 -11.59 29.83
CA ALA A 6 -3.13 -12.72 29.82
C ALA A 6 -3.19 -13.41 28.45
N LYS A 7 -4.40 -13.66 27.96
CA LYS A 7 -4.62 -14.26 26.64
C LYS A 7 -4.17 -13.35 25.49
N VAL A 8 -4.40 -12.02 25.59
CA VAL A 8 -3.83 -11.05 24.61
C VAL A 8 -2.31 -11.15 24.57
N SER A 9 -1.66 -11.18 25.74
CA SER A 9 -0.20 -11.28 25.82
C SER A 9 0.34 -12.60 25.25
N GLU A 10 -0.35 -13.72 25.52
CA GLU A 10 -0.01 -15.04 24.97
C GLU A 10 -0.04 -15.04 23.44
N HIS A 11 -1.14 -14.56 22.83
CA HIS A 11 -1.26 -14.51 21.38
C HIS A 11 -0.26 -13.57 20.71
N LEU A 12 0.00 -12.39 21.31
CA LEU A 12 1.03 -11.48 20.81
C LEU A 12 2.41 -12.14 20.88
N HIS A 13 2.74 -12.82 21.96
CA HIS A 13 4.03 -13.51 22.09
C HIS A 13 4.16 -14.65 21.07
N TYR A 14 3.10 -15.43 20.87
CA TYR A 14 3.09 -16.49 19.86
C TYR A 14 3.35 -15.92 18.44
N LEU A 15 2.62 -14.87 18.03
CA LEU A 15 2.81 -14.28 16.71
C LEU A 15 4.19 -13.65 16.52
N TRP A 16 4.79 -13.09 17.59
CA TRP A 16 6.18 -12.64 17.57
C TRP A 16 7.16 -13.80 17.36
N SER A 17 6.92 -14.96 17.98
CA SER A 17 7.75 -16.13 17.75
C SER A 17 7.64 -16.59 16.29
N VAL A 18 6.41 -16.66 15.73
CA VAL A 18 6.19 -17.01 14.32
C VAL A 18 6.90 -16.05 13.36
N LEU A 19 6.84 -14.75 13.62
CA LEU A 19 7.50 -13.74 12.76
C LEU A 19 9.02 -13.94 12.68
N ASN A 20 9.64 -14.44 13.74
CA ASN A 20 11.10 -14.65 13.84
C ASN A 20 11.54 -16.09 13.52
N GLU A 21 10.61 -16.98 13.16
CA GLU A 21 10.98 -18.34 12.75
C GLU A 21 11.67 -18.36 11.38
N PRO A 22 12.63 -19.26 11.18
CA PRO A 22 13.27 -19.42 9.87
C PRO A 22 12.30 -20.00 8.84
N GLU A 23 12.53 -19.73 7.55
CA GLU A 23 11.71 -20.19 6.44
C GLU A 23 11.53 -21.72 6.41
N SER A 24 12.55 -22.47 6.84
CA SER A 24 12.51 -23.93 6.88
C SER A 24 11.50 -24.52 7.88
N ARG A 25 10.99 -23.69 8.81
CA ARG A 25 10.04 -24.15 9.81
C ARG A 25 8.61 -24.05 9.33
N VAL A 26 7.90 -25.15 9.39
CA VAL A 26 6.44 -25.17 9.12
C VAL A 26 5.73 -24.52 10.29
N VAL A 27 4.96 -23.49 10.02
CA VAL A 27 4.12 -22.80 11.01
C VAL A 27 2.69 -23.34 10.98
N ASP A 28 2.06 -23.41 12.16
CA ASP A 28 0.66 -23.81 12.28
C ASP A 28 -0.28 -22.65 11.88
N GLN A 29 -0.78 -22.71 10.64
CA GLN A 29 -1.67 -21.68 10.10
C GLN A 29 -2.97 -21.54 10.90
N ARG A 30 -3.56 -22.64 11.39
CA ARG A 30 -4.78 -22.59 12.21
C ARG A 30 -4.54 -21.80 13.49
N ARG A 31 -3.41 -22.04 14.15
CA ARG A 31 -3.05 -21.30 15.37
C ARG A 31 -2.77 -19.83 15.09
N ILE A 32 -2.23 -19.47 13.91
CA ILE A 32 -2.09 -18.08 13.47
C ILE A 32 -3.49 -17.46 13.28
N ASP A 33 -4.39 -18.15 12.58
CA ASP A 33 -5.76 -17.69 12.33
C ASP A 33 -6.49 -17.41 13.64
N ASP A 34 -6.42 -18.33 14.61
CA ASP A 34 -7.03 -18.20 15.93
C ASP A 34 -6.44 -17.01 16.72
N ALA A 35 -5.12 -16.89 16.76
CA ALA A 35 -4.43 -15.82 17.47
C ALA A 35 -4.74 -14.43 16.88
N VAL A 36 -4.64 -14.28 15.57
CA VAL A 36 -4.99 -13.03 14.87
C VAL A 36 -6.47 -12.72 15.04
N GLY A 37 -7.36 -13.72 14.86
CA GLY A 37 -8.80 -13.56 15.02
C GLY A 37 -9.19 -13.06 16.40
N PHE A 38 -8.59 -13.63 17.45
CA PHE A 38 -8.79 -13.18 18.82
C PHE A 38 -8.30 -11.73 19.01
N LEU A 39 -7.07 -11.41 18.60
CA LEU A 39 -6.50 -10.08 18.76
C LEU A 39 -7.30 -9.01 18.00
N MET A 40 -7.64 -9.26 16.73
CA MET A 40 -8.37 -8.32 15.88
C MET A 40 -9.83 -8.10 16.32
N SER A 41 -10.40 -9.01 17.10
CA SER A 41 -11.74 -8.85 17.67
C SER A 41 -11.75 -8.24 19.07
N THR A 42 -10.63 -8.34 19.81
CA THR A 42 -10.52 -7.97 21.22
C THR A 42 -9.80 -6.65 21.43
N VAL A 43 -8.70 -6.40 20.69
CA VAL A 43 -7.88 -5.22 20.86
C VAL A 43 -8.26 -4.16 19.83
N PRO A 44 -8.68 -2.95 20.25
CA PRO A 44 -8.98 -1.85 19.34
C PRO A 44 -7.76 -1.42 18.51
N TYR A 45 -8.01 -0.93 17.29
CA TYR A 45 -7.00 -0.37 16.41
C TYR A 45 -7.53 0.85 15.65
N PRO A 46 -6.66 1.78 15.21
CA PRO A 46 -7.08 3.00 14.54
C PRO A 46 -7.75 2.72 13.19
N VAL A 47 -8.87 3.40 12.94
CA VAL A 47 -9.56 3.40 11.64
C VAL A 47 -9.79 4.85 11.23
N THR A 48 -9.47 5.17 9.98
CA THR A 48 -9.74 6.49 9.41
C THR A 48 -10.80 6.42 8.33
N LYS A 49 -11.64 7.45 8.26
CA LYS A 49 -12.54 7.67 7.13
C LYS A 49 -11.85 8.65 6.19
N VAL A 50 -11.44 8.17 5.03
CA VAL A 50 -10.82 8.98 3.98
C VAL A 50 -11.94 9.67 3.19
N PRO A 51 -12.04 11.02 3.23
CA PRO A 51 -13.08 11.74 2.49
C PRO A 51 -12.83 11.65 0.98
N PRO A 52 -13.88 11.81 0.15
CA PRO A 52 -13.76 11.76 -1.29
C PRO A 52 -12.84 12.86 -1.83
N ARG A 53 -12.04 12.55 -2.84
CA ARG A 53 -11.23 13.49 -3.63
C ARG A 53 -10.22 14.35 -2.85
N VAL A 54 -9.89 13.96 -1.61
CA VAL A 54 -8.92 14.69 -0.79
C VAL A 54 -7.50 14.17 -1.00
N TYR A 55 -7.36 12.86 -1.21
CA TYR A 55 -6.07 12.21 -1.34
C TYR A 55 -5.93 11.51 -2.68
N ASN A 56 -4.71 11.51 -3.19
CA ASN A 56 -4.33 10.73 -4.34
C ASN A 56 -3.81 9.36 -3.89
N PHE A 57 -4.08 8.37 -4.71
CA PHE A 57 -3.59 7.00 -4.59
C PHE A 57 -2.82 6.67 -5.87
N TYR A 58 -1.67 6.06 -5.72
CA TYR A 58 -0.75 5.80 -6.83
C TYR A 58 -0.52 4.32 -7.02
N ARG A 59 -0.54 3.89 -8.27
CA ARG A 59 -0.26 2.52 -8.65
C ARG A 59 0.71 2.49 -9.82
N VAL A 60 1.70 1.59 -9.74
CA VAL A 60 2.71 1.45 -10.78
C VAL A 60 2.51 0.16 -11.55
N ARG A 61 2.68 0.27 -12.87
CA ARG A 61 2.87 -0.84 -13.78
C ARG A 61 4.23 -0.73 -14.45
N GLN A 62 4.95 -1.83 -14.53
CA GLN A 62 6.18 -1.88 -15.32
C GLN A 62 5.81 -1.93 -16.79
N GLY A 63 6.51 -1.14 -17.60
CA GLY A 63 6.29 -1.04 -19.04
C GLY A 63 7.40 -1.70 -19.84
N LYS A 64 7.13 -1.98 -21.10
CA LYS A 64 8.10 -2.30 -22.15
C LYS A 64 8.36 -1.03 -22.96
N ARG A 65 9.58 -0.87 -23.53
CA ARG A 65 9.97 0.34 -24.26
C ARG A 65 9.02 0.71 -25.40
N ASP A 66 8.53 -0.28 -26.12
CA ASP A 66 7.77 -0.08 -27.36
C ASP A 66 6.25 -0.29 -27.16
N HIS A 67 5.78 -0.33 -25.91
CA HIS A 67 4.38 -0.54 -25.61
C HIS A 67 3.83 0.64 -24.80
N PHE A 68 2.82 1.30 -25.36
CA PHE A 68 1.97 2.24 -24.63
C PHE A 68 0.67 1.52 -24.24
N PHE A 69 0.30 1.68 -22.98
CA PHE A 69 -1.03 1.27 -22.57
C PHE A 69 -2.08 2.15 -23.26
N THR A 70 -3.12 1.54 -23.78
CA THR A 70 -4.14 2.24 -24.57
C THR A 70 -5.44 2.47 -23.82
N ASN A 71 -5.63 1.78 -22.67
CA ASN A 71 -6.84 1.86 -21.90
C ASN A 71 -6.56 1.91 -20.38
N LYS A 72 -7.40 2.65 -19.64
CA LYS A 72 -7.29 2.77 -18.17
C LYS A 72 -7.42 1.42 -17.44
N CYS A 73 -8.16 0.44 -18.01
CA CYS A 73 -8.35 -0.86 -17.38
C CYS A 73 -7.03 -1.65 -17.21
N GLU A 74 -6.02 -1.35 -18.04
CA GLU A 74 -4.70 -1.96 -17.94
C GLU A 74 -3.94 -1.54 -16.66
N PHE A 75 -4.37 -0.44 -16.01
CA PHE A 75 -3.87 0.00 -14.69
C PHE A 75 -4.69 -0.56 -13.52
N GLY A 76 -5.75 -1.26 -13.83
CA GLY A 76 -6.63 -1.91 -12.88
C GLY A 76 -6.04 -3.18 -12.25
N LEU A 77 -6.90 -4.03 -11.75
CA LEU A 77 -6.50 -5.35 -11.26
C LEU A 77 -6.10 -6.25 -12.44
N PRO A 78 -5.06 -7.08 -12.28
CA PRO A 78 -4.78 -8.10 -13.27
C PRO A 78 -5.96 -9.09 -13.34
N PRO A 79 -6.14 -9.83 -14.42
CA PRO A 79 -7.11 -10.93 -14.44
C PRO A 79 -6.89 -11.88 -13.25
N LEU A 80 -7.97 -12.32 -12.63
CA LEU A 80 -7.88 -13.31 -11.55
C LEU A 80 -7.46 -14.65 -12.16
N SER A 81 -6.41 -15.23 -11.60
CA SER A 81 -5.98 -16.58 -11.93
C SER A 81 -5.66 -17.34 -10.64
N GLU A 82 -5.76 -18.66 -10.68
CA GLU A 82 -5.38 -19.52 -9.55
C GLU A 82 -3.89 -19.36 -9.18
N ASP A 83 -3.08 -18.98 -10.16
CA ASP A 83 -1.65 -18.72 -10.00
C ASP A 83 -1.33 -17.28 -9.55
N SER A 84 -2.35 -16.44 -9.30
CA SER A 84 -2.13 -15.09 -8.79
C SER A 84 -1.28 -15.15 -7.52
N ALA A 85 -0.14 -14.45 -7.54
CA ALA A 85 0.83 -14.51 -6.46
C ALA A 85 0.24 -14.06 -5.12
N GLN A 86 0.68 -14.71 -4.05
CA GLN A 86 0.40 -14.25 -2.71
C GLN A 86 1.03 -12.87 -2.49
N GLY A 87 0.24 -11.95 -1.95
CA GLY A 87 0.69 -10.63 -1.51
C GLY A 87 0.54 -10.46 -0.01
N ARG A 88 0.82 -9.26 0.48
CA ARG A 88 0.71 -8.93 1.91
C ARG A 88 -0.71 -8.97 2.44
N CYS A 89 -1.70 -8.69 1.58
CA CYS A 89 -3.12 -8.63 1.94
C CYS A 89 -3.98 -9.58 1.10
N ASN A 90 -3.39 -10.53 0.41
CA ASN A 90 -4.13 -11.53 -0.34
C ASN A 90 -3.42 -12.88 -0.34
N LYS A 91 -4.17 -13.94 -0.12
CA LYS A 91 -3.73 -15.32 -0.32
C LYS A 91 -3.55 -15.59 -1.82
N ARG A 92 -2.82 -16.65 -2.15
CA ARG A 92 -2.70 -17.13 -3.54
C ARG A 92 -4.09 -17.36 -4.13
N GLY A 93 -4.29 -16.98 -5.40
CA GLY A 93 -5.58 -17.07 -6.07
C GLY A 93 -6.64 -16.05 -5.62
N ARG A 94 -6.27 -15.09 -4.75
CA ARG A 94 -7.12 -13.97 -4.37
C ARG A 94 -6.48 -12.64 -4.75
N GLN A 95 -7.29 -11.59 -4.83
CA GLN A 95 -6.83 -10.25 -5.18
C GLN A 95 -6.99 -9.30 -4.00
N ALA A 96 -6.08 -8.32 -3.94
CA ALA A 96 -6.25 -7.07 -3.22
C ALA A 96 -5.81 -5.92 -4.14
N LEU A 97 -6.44 -4.78 -3.98
CA LEU A 97 -6.11 -3.57 -4.74
C LEU A 97 -5.01 -2.81 -3.99
N TYR A 98 -3.78 -2.86 -4.51
CA TYR A 98 -2.63 -2.21 -3.88
C TYR A 98 -2.39 -0.82 -4.48
N PHE A 99 -2.27 0.16 -3.59
CA PHE A 99 -1.88 1.53 -3.87
C PHE A 99 -0.75 1.97 -2.95
N ALA A 100 -0.08 3.03 -3.32
CA ALA A 100 0.77 3.82 -2.43
C ALA A 100 0.17 5.22 -2.23
N VAL A 101 0.51 5.85 -1.11
CA VAL A 101 0.03 7.21 -0.78
C VAL A 101 0.89 8.28 -1.47
N THR A 102 2.10 7.92 -1.90
CA THR A 102 2.99 8.80 -2.68
C THR A 102 3.51 8.08 -3.93
N GLU A 103 3.85 8.84 -4.94
CA GLU A 103 4.44 8.38 -6.20
C GLU A 103 5.75 7.62 -5.96
N THR A 104 6.59 8.17 -5.11
CA THR A 104 7.89 7.57 -4.75
C THR A 104 7.71 6.21 -4.09
N THR A 105 6.74 6.10 -3.16
CA THR A 105 6.43 4.81 -2.54
C THR A 105 5.92 3.80 -3.57
N ALA A 106 5.05 4.23 -4.49
CA ALA A 106 4.53 3.37 -5.55
C ALA A 106 5.65 2.81 -6.45
N LEU A 107 6.61 3.67 -6.83
CA LEU A 107 7.80 3.25 -7.60
C LEU A 107 8.65 2.24 -6.84
N HIS A 108 8.94 2.51 -5.56
CA HIS A 108 9.72 1.60 -4.73
C HIS A 108 9.07 0.23 -4.58
N GLU A 109 7.75 0.16 -4.35
CA GLU A 109 7.02 -1.09 -4.22
C GLU A 109 7.07 -1.92 -5.52
N ALA A 110 6.91 -1.28 -6.67
CA ALA A 110 6.90 -1.97 -7.96
C ALA A 110 8.29 -2.44 -8.43
N CYS A 111 9.35 -1.76 -7.99
CA CYS A 111 10.71 -1.94 -8.54
C CYS A 111 11.62 -2.78 -7.67
N SER A 112 11.16 -3.19 -6.50
CA SER A 112 11.95 -3.89 -5.49
C SER A 112 12.55 -5.20 -5.96
N VAL A 113 11.81 -5.94 -6.79
CA VAL A 113 12.21 -7.28 -7.26
C VAL A 113 13.42 -7.22 -8.21
N ARG A 114 13.63 -6.08 -8.89
CA ARG A 114 14.70 -5.93 -9.88
C ARG A 114 15.91 -5.11 -9.42
N ARG A 115 15.92 -4.63 -8.18
CA ARG A 115 17.01 -3.77 -7.65
C ARG A 115 18.39 -4.41 -7.68
N ARG A 116 18.47 -5.73 -7.78
CA ARG A 116 19.74 -6.46 -7.67
C ARG A 116 20.48 -6.64 -8.98
N GLU A 117 19.87 -6.34 -10.13
CA GLU A 117 20.38 -6.87 -11.40
C GLU A 117 20.77 -5.85 -12.48
N SER A 118 20.46 -4.55 -12.38
CA SER A 118 20.90 -3.63 -13.43
C SER A 118 21.03 -2.18 -13.02
N SER A 119 22.10 -1.54 -13.54
CA SER A 119 22.31 -0.07 -13.59
C SER A 119 21.46 0.60 -14.67
N GLU A 120 20.57 -0.13 -15.33
CA GLU A 120 19.78 0.33 -16.46
C GLU A 120 18.55 1.14 -16.06
N PHE A 121 18.16 2.07 -16.93
CA PHE A 121 16.89 2.77 -16.78
C PHE A 121 15.72 1.83 -17.03
N HIS A 122 14.76 1.87 -16.11
CA HIS A 122 13.52 1.12 -16.22
C HIS A 122 12.37 2.05 -16.61
N LEU A 123 11.43 1.50 -17.38
CA LEU A 123 10.21 2.19 -17.74
C LEU A 123 9.08 1.77 -16.82
N ALA A 124 8.39 2.74 -16.26
CA ALA A 124 7.21 2.53 -15.45
C ALA A 124 6.07 3.47 -15.85
N TYR A 125 4.87 3.06 -15.54
CA TYR A 125 3.66 3.84 -15.66
C TYR A 125 3.08 4.01 -14.27
N ILE A 126 2.91 5.27 -13.83
CA ILE A 126 2.34 5.62 -12.53
C ILE A 126 0.95 6.16 -12.78
N SER A 127 -0.07 5.43 -12.41
CA SER A 127 -1.46 5.89 -12.46
C SER A 127 -1.85 6.58 -11.15
N ARG A 128 -2.58 7.70 -11.28
CA ARG A 128 -3.16 8.46 -10.18
C ARG A 128 -4.66 8.22 -10.11
N TRP A 129 -5.12 7.92 -8.92
CA TRP A 129 -6.51 7.61 -8.62
C TRP A 129 -7.00 8.43 -7.45
N GLN A 130 -8.30 8.71 -7.39
CA GLN A 130 -8.94 9.36 -6.25
C GLN A 130 -10.21 8.58 -5.87
N ASN A 131 -10.46 8.45 -4.57
CA ASN A 131 -11.74 7.90 -4.12
C ASN A 131 -12.88 8.89 -4.38
N THR A 132 -13.99 8.40 -4.91
CA THR A 132 -15.20 9.17 -5.22
C THR A 132 -16.23 9.15 -4.10
N VAL A 133 -16.10 8.16 -3.22
CA VAL A 133 -16.92 8.01 -2.01
C VAL A 133 -16.00 7.87 -0.78
N PRO A 134 -16.51 8.11 0.43
CA PRO A 134 -15.72 7.89 1.64
C PRO A 134 -15.29 6.43 1.76
N VAL A 135 -14.02 6.18 2.07
CA VAL A 135 -13.50 4.84 2.35
C VAL A 135 -12.99 4.74 3.80
N ARG A 136 -13.25 3.61 4.45
CA ARG A 136 -12.85 3.34 5.84
C ARG A 136 -11.65 2.41 5.85
N ILE A 137 -10.52 2.90 6.36
CA ILE A 137 -9.23 2.22 6.27
C ILE A 137 -8.64 2.03 7.68
N ALA A 138 -8.35 0.77 8.04
CA ALA A 138 -7.63 0.43 9.26
C ALA A 138 -6.13 0.77 9.10
N LYS A 139 -5.46 1.19 10.19
CA LYS A 139 -4.07 1.64 10.13
C LYS A 139 -3.18 0.73 10.96
N PHE A 140 -2.16 0.15 10.31
CA PHE A 140 -1.11 -0.65 10.92
C PHE A 140 0.26 -0.13 10.48
N LEU A 141 0.58 1.07 10.94
CA LEU A 141 1.89 1.67 10.70
C LEU A 141 2.88 1.17 11.76
N ASP A 142 4.11 0.90 11.37
CA ASP A 142 5.15 0.55 12.34
C ASP A 142 5.50 1.77 13.17
N VAL A 143 5.06 1.78 14.41
CA VAL A 143 5.21 2.90 15.35
C VAL A 143 6.67 3.18 15.74
N LYS A 144 7.57 2.23 15.52
CA LYS A 144 9.01 2.38 15.78
C LYS A 144 9.78 2.83 14.53
N ALA A 145 9.14 2.79 13.36
CA ALA A 145 9.77 3.26 12.15
C ALA A 145 9.93 4.79 12.18
N PRO A 146 11.09 5.32 11.81
CA PRO A 146 11.28 6.75 11.70
C PRO A 146 10.52 7.25 10.46
N PHE A 147 9.31 7.77 10.66
CA PHE A 147 8.55 8.39 9.57
C PHE A 147 9.26 9.66 9.11
N ARG A 148 9.68 9.73 7.86
CA ARG A 148 10.22 10.96 7.26
C ARG A 148 9.12 11.99 7.00
N ASP A 149 7.93 11.53 6.64
CA ASP A 149 6.78 12.38 6.37
C ASP A 149 6.16 12.88 7.67
N GLN A 150 6.30 14.19 7.93
CA GLN A 150 5.75 14.84 9.13
C GLN A 150 4.24 14.68 9.21
N HIS A 151 3.53 14.76 8.09
CA HIS A 151 2.08 14.62 8.06
C HIS A 151 1.61 13.20 8.48
N ILE A 152 2.35 12.16 8.10
CA ILE A 152 2.07 10.79 8.55
C ILE A 152 2.30 10.67 10.05
N ARG A 153 3.38 11.28 10.57
CA ARG A 153 3.65 11.31 12.03
C ARG A 153 2.54 12.00 12.80
N ASP A 154 2.13 13.17 12.33
CA ASP A 154 1.10 13.97 13.01
C ASP A 154 -0.24 13.23 13.03
N LYS A 155 -0.62 12.61 11.92
CA LYS A 155 -1.82 11.76 11.86
C LYS A 155 -1.73 10.54 12.77
N HIS A 156 -0.58 9.87 12.80
CA HIS A 156 -0.38 8.73 13.71
C HIS A 156 -0.47 9.17 15.16
N SER A 157 0.16 10.29 15.53
CA SER A 157 0.08 10.84 16.88
C SER A 157 -1.35 11.19 17.28
N ALA A 158 -2.12 11.82 16.39
CA ALA A 158 -3.52 12.13 16.62
C ALA A 158 -4.38 10.86 16.80
N ASP A 159 -4.12 9.81 16.00
CA ASP A 159 -4.79 8.52 16.18
C ASP A 159 -4.49 7.90 17.54
N MET A 160 -3.23 7.93 17.98
CA MET A 160 -2.82 7.36 19.27
C MET A 160 -3.40 8.15 20.45
N GLU A 161 -3.51 9.48 20.32
CA GLU A 161 -4.18 10.32 21.30
C GLU A 161 -5.68 10.00 21.39
N LEU A 162 -6.35 9.84 20.25
CA LEU A 162 -7.75 9.41 20.20
C LEU A 162 -7.95 8.03 20.84
N MET A 163 -7.09 7.05 20.52
CA MET A 163 -7.14 5.72 21.12
C MET A 163 -6.92 5.76 22.63
N SER A 164 -6.02 6.61 23.11
CA SER A 164 -5.77 6.81 24.53
C SER A 164 -6.97 7.38 25.29
N ARG A 165 -7.72 8.29 24.65
CA ARG A 165 -8.97 8.83 25.21
C ARG A 165 -10.11 7.80 25.23
N LEU A 166 -10.24 7.03 24.16
CA LEU A 166 -11.32 6.05 24.04
C LEU A 166 -11.07 4.75 24.82
N HIS A 167 -9.81 4.36 24.94
CA HIS A 167 -9.40 3.07 25.53
C HIS A 167 -8.19 3.21 26.47
N PRO A 168 -8.26 4.07 27.51
CA PRO A 168 -7.08 4.39 28.34
C PRO A 168 -6.47 3.15 29.03
N GLY A 169 -7.30 2.19 29.38
CA GLY A 169 -6.84 0.96 30.03
C GLY A 169 -6.24 -0.10 29.10
N LEU A 170 -6.17 0.15 27.77
CA LEU A 170 -5.72 -0.84 26.76
C LEU A 170 -4.55 -0.33 25.92
N MET A 171 -3.94 0.76 26.28
CA MET A 171 -2.93 1.40 25.44
C MET A 171 -1.69 0.53 25.19
N ASP A 172 -1.31 -0.29 26.17
CA ASP A 172 -0.14 -1.19 26.00
C ASP A 172 -0.46 -2.32 25.03
N GLU A 173 -1.64 -2.91 25.14
CA GLU A 173 -2.11 -3.95 24.21
C GLU A 173 -2.25 -3.40 22.79
N ILE A 174 -2.81 -2.19 22.64
CA ILE A 174 -2.93 -1.49 21.35
C ILE A 174 -1.56 -1.25 20.74
N ARG A 175 -0.61 -0.67 21.49
CA ARG A 175 0.75 -0.41 20.99
C ARG A 175 1.48 -1.69 20.58
N ARG A 176 1.34 -2.76 21.37
CA ARG A 176 1.95 -4.07 21.07
C ARG A 176 1.34 -4.69 19.81
N LEU A 177 0.00 -4.63 19.64
CA LEU A 177 -0.67 -5.11 18.43
C LEU A 177 -0.21 -4.31 17.20
N LEU A 178 -0.28 -2.98 17.26
CA LEU A 178 0.12 -2.11 16.15
C LEU A 178 1.58 -2.31 15.76
N HIS A 179 2.46 -2.48 16.77
CA HIS A 179 3.87 -2.75 16.51
C HIS A 179 4.08 -4.11 15.83
N LEU A 180 3.45 -5.18 16.33
CA LEU A 180 3.55 -6.51 15.73
C LEU A 180 3.05 -6.51 14.29
N VAL A 181 1.80 -6.07 14.07
CA VAL A 181 1.17 -6.09 12.75
C VAL A 181 1.88 -5.13 11.79
N GLY A 182 2.21 -3.91 12.24
CA GLY A 182 3.00 -2.96 11.47
C GLY A 182 4.36 -3.51 11.06
N ARG A 183 5.04 -4.22 11.96
CA ARG A 183 6.31 -4.90 11.67
C ARG A 183 6.16 -6.02 10.65
N CYS A 184 5.09 -6.84 10.75
CA CYS A 184 4.79 -7.86 9.74
C CYS A 184 4.61 -7.23 8.34
N PHE A 185 3.87 -6.13 8.24
CA PHE A 185 3.69 -5.42 6.97
C PHE A 185 4.99 -4.78 6.45
N ALA A 186 5.81 -4.23 7.32
CA ALA A 186 7.05 -3.54 6.95
C ALA A 186 8.22 -4.50 6.66
N SER A 187 8.11 -5.78 6.99
CA SER A 187 9.21 -6.74 6.82
C SER A 187 9.26 -7.28 5.39
N PRO A 188 10.40 -7.23 4.70
CA PRO A 188 10.60 -7.95 3.44
C PRO A 188 10.42 -9.46 3.61
N ALA A 189 9.87 -10.13 2.59
CA ALA A 189 9.62 -11.59 2.64
C ALA A 189 10.89 -12.41 2.92
N GLU A 190 12.03 -11.97 2.39
CA GLU A 190 13.33 -12.64 2.56
C GLU A 190 13.82 -12.58 4.02
N ARG A 191 13.37 -11.59 4.80
CA ARG A 191 13.77 -11.42 6.22
C ARG A 191 12.74 -11.96 7.20
N ALA A 192 11.49 -12.09 6.77
CA ALA A 192 10.38 -12.56 7.59
C ALA A 192 9.40 -13.38 6.72
N PRO A 193 9.76 -14.60 6.37
CA PRO A 193 9.00 -15.44 5.42
C PRO A 193 7.56 -15.71 5.89
N HIS A 194 7.35 -15.80 7.21
CA HIS A 194 6.04 -16.04 7.80
C HIS A 194 5.18 -14.76 8.00
N ALA A 195 5.72 -13.57 7.70
CA ALA A 195 4.96 -12.32 7.83
C ALA A 195 3.68 -12.34 6.99
N TYR A 196 3.70 -12.94 5.80
CA TYR A 196 2.52 -13.04 4.93
C TYR A 196 1.43 -13.95 5.51
N SER A 197 1.79 -14.98 6.25
CA SER A 197 0.81 -15.83 6.95
C SER A 197 0.01 -15.02 7.97
N ILE A 198 0.67 -14.09 8.69
CA ILE A 198 0.02 -13.22 9.67
C ILE A 198 -0.77 -12.11 8.96
N THR A 199 -0.16 -11.38 8.01
CA THR A 199 -0.80 -10.21 7.39
C THR A 199 -1.99 -10.57 6.53
N ASN A 200 -2.03 -11.75 5.91
CA ASN A 200 -3.18 -12.23 5.16
C ASN A 200 -4.40 -12.45 6.06
N VAL A 201 -4.21 -13.01 7.26
CA VAL A 201 -5.30 -13.19 8.23
C VAL A 201 -5.79 -11.85 8.78
N VAL A 202 -4.85 -10.94 9.08
CA VAL A 202 -5.20 -9.55 9.46
C VAL A 202 -6.05 -8.89 8.36
N ALA A 203 -5.63 -9.04 7.09
CA ALA A 203 -6.34 -8.47 5.94
C ALA A 203 -7.75 -9.05 5.79
N GLU A 204 -7.94 -10.35 5.95
CA GLU A 204 -9.26 -10.98 5.93
C GLU A 204 -10.18 -10.40 7.01
N HIS A 205 -9.68 -10.27 8.25
CA HIS A 205 -10.45 -9.67 9.34
C HIS A 205 -10.82 -8.20 9.08
N VAL A 206 -9.89 -7.43 8.54
CA VAL A 206 -10.13 -6.01 8.22
C VAL A 206 -11.11 -5.88 7.06
N PHE A 207 -10.93 -6.62 5.97
CA PHE A 207 -11.80 -6.54 4.79
C PHE A 207 -13.24 -6.99 5.07
N ASN A 208 -13.48 -7.81 6.09
CA ASN A 208 -14.85 -8.14 6.54
C ASN A 208 -15.58 -6.94 7.18
N ARG A 209 -14.85 -5.90 7.66
CA ARG A 209 -15.43 -4.79 8.45
C ARG A 209 -15.19 -3.41 7.82
N PHE A 210 -14.11 -3.27 7.06
CA PHE A 210 -13.62 -2.02 6.51
C PHE A 210 -13.24 -2.19 5.04
N ASP A 211 -12.92 -1.08 4.39
CA ASP A 211 -12.64 -1.03 2.96
C ASP A 211 -11.17 -1.33 2.63
N GLY A 212 -10.28 -1.17 3.62
CA GLY A 212 -8.85 -1.37 3.39
C GLY A 212 -7.97 -1.22 4.60
N ILE A 213 -6.66 -1.31 4.33
CA ILE A 213 -5.56 -1.24 5.30
C ILE A 213 -4.53 -0.23 4.80
N TYR A 214 -4.11 0.70 5.69
CA TYR A 214 -2.86 1.45 5.54
C TYR A 214 -1.75 0.75 6.33
N TYR A 215 -0.59 0.59 5.69
CA TYR A 215 0.57 -0.04 6.31
C TYR A 215 1.88 0.60 5.85
N SER A 216 2.95 0.43 6.63
CA SER A 216 4.30 0.88 6.28
C SER A 216 4.88 0.06 5.13
N SER A 217 5.45 0.73 4.14
CA SER A 217 6.08 0.08 2.98
C SER A 217 7.34 -0.68 3.41
N ALA A 218 7.41 -1.97 3.08
CA ALA A 218 8.61 -2.78 3.32
C ALA A 218 9.79 -2.40 2.44
N MET A 219 9.52 -1.82 1.28
CA MET A 219 10.54 -1.50 0.29
C MET A 219 11.26 -0.18 0.55
N ARG A 220 10.77 0.60 1.49
CA ARG A 220 11.37 1.87 1.93
C ARG A 220 11.74 1.85 3.43
N ASP A 221 12.11 0.70 3.96
CA ASP A 221 12.45 0.57 5.39
C ASP A 221 11.39 1.26 6.29
N ALA A 222 10.11 1.07 5.96
CA ALA A 222 8.94 1.65 6.61
C ALA A 222 8.76 3.19 6.47
N TYR A 223 9.53 3.88 5.61
CA TYR A 223 9.38 5.33 5.38
C TYR A 223 8.20 5.73 4.49
N GLY A 224 7.61 4.80 3.75
CA GLY A 224 6.45 5.03 2.89
C GLY A 224 5.18 4.41 3.44
N THR A 225 4.04 4.90 2.99
CA THR A 225 2.74 4.30 3.30
C THR A 225 2.12 3.69 2.06
N SER A 226 1.74 2.43 2.18
CA SER A 226 0.99 1.68 1.18
C SER A 226 -0.44 1.44 1.67
N ALA A 227 -1.35 1.23 0.73
CA ALA A 227 -2.73 0.86 1.00
C ALA A 227 -3.07 -0.44 0.27
N ALA A 228 -3.74 -1.34 0.96
CA ALA A 228 -4.44 -2.45 0.34
C ALA A 228 -5.94 -2.30 0.56
N LEU A 229 -6.71 -2.39 -0.50
CA LEU A 229 -8.15 -2.17 -0.50
C LEU A 229 -8.85 -3.40 -1.06
N LYS A 230 -10.14 -3.51 -0.78
CA LYS A 230 -11.00 -4.51 -1.43
C LYS A 230 -10.99 -4.32 -2.93
N PRO A 231 -10.87 -5.40 -3.73
CA PRO A 231 -10.74 -5.29 -5.19
C PRO A 231 -11.94 -4.63 -5.88
N GLU A 232 -13.16 -4.87 -5.37
CA GLU A 232 -14.41 -4.32 -5.91
C GLU A 232 -14.51 -2.79 -5.81
N LEU A 233 -13.71 -2.16 -4.94
CA LEU A 233 -13.71 -0.71 -4.78
C LEU A 233 -13.10 0.02 -5.98
N LEU A 234 -12.28 -0.67 -6.79
CA LEU A 234 -11.68 -0.03 -7.95
C LEU A 234 -12.74 0.56 -8.90
N GLU A 235 -13.79 -0.21 -9.16
CA GLU A 235 -14.86 0.19 -10.08
C GLU A 235 -15.95 1.04 -9.40
N THR A 236 -16.16 0.85 -8.09
CA THR A 236 -17.31 1.45 -7.38
C THR A 236 -16.96 2.70 -6.59
N ALA A 237 -15.69 2.84 -6.21
CA ALA A 237 -15.26 3.88 -5.27
C ALA A 237 -14.04 4.69 -5.72
N PHE A 238 -13.41 4.36 -6.85
CA PHE A 238 -12.22 5.06 -7.32
C PHE A 238 -12.37 5.57 -8.75
N ALA A 239 -11.93 6.80 -8.99
CA ALA A 239 -11.82 7.40 -10.32
C ALA A 239 -10.35 7.48 -10.74
N PHE A 240 -10.07 6.98 -11.93
CA PHE A 240 -8.79 7.20 -12.61
C PHE A 240 -8.67 8.67 -13.00
N GLN A 241 -7.53 9.29 -12.66
CA GLN A 241 -7.29 10.69 -12.97
C GLN A 241 -6.38 10.82 -14.19
N CYS A 242 -5.22 10.25 -14.13
CA CYS A 242 -4.23 10.29 -15.22
C CYS A 242 -3.15 9.23 -14.97
N VAL A 243 -2.25 9.09 -15.91
CA VAL A 243 -1.07 8.23 -15.82
C VAL A 243 0.16 8.97 -16.35
N ALA A 244 1.29 8.82 -15.66
CA ALA A 244 2.59 9.30 -16.10
C ALA A 244 3.44 8.11 -16.55
N ARG A 245 4.04 8.21 -17.75
CA ARG A 245 5.10 7.31 -18.22
C ARG A 245 6.43 7.88 -17.77
N VAL A 246 7.19 7.12 -17.01
CA VAL A 246 8.42 7.61 -16.37
C VAL A 246 9.59 6.67 -16.63
N LEU A 247 10.75 7.27 -16.86
CA LEU A 247 12.04 6.58 -16.82
C LEU A 247 12.64 6.79 -15.43
N TYR A 248 13.06 5.72 -14.81
CA TYR A 248 13.73 5.78 -13.51
C TYR A 248 14.94 4.84 -13.48
N ALA A 249 15.97 5.25 -12.74
CA ALA A 249 17.11 4.41 -12.45
C ALA A 249 17.07 3.98 -10.99
N PRO A 250 17.08 2.68 -10.69
CA PRO A 250 17.26 2.23 -9.31
C PRO A 250 18.66 2.67 -8.85
N ARG A 251 18.76 3.37 -7.73
CA ARG A 251 20.05 3.72 -7.13
C ARG A 251 20.24 2.89 -5.86
N ASP A 252 21.38 2.19 -5.79
CA ASP A 252 21.75 1.31 -4.67
C ASP A 252 22.10 2.04 -3.37
N ARG A 253 22.03 3.37 -3.33
CA ARG A 253 22.47 4.14 -2.17
C ARG A 253 21.28 4.63 -1.35
N VAL A 254 21.21 4.15 -0.13
CA VAL A 254 20.37 4.69 0.94
C VAL A 254 20.58 6.21 1.04
N GLY A 255 19.51 6.98 0.87
CA GLY A 255 19.53 8.44 1.02
C GLY A 255 19.59 9.26 -0.27
N GLN A 256 19.72 8.67 -1.44
CA GLN A 256 19.57 9.39 -2.70
C GLN A 256 18.13 9.28 -3.20
N GLU A 257 17.45 10.42 -3.28
CA GLU A 257 16.10 10.47 -3.84
C GLU A 257 16.14 10.13 -5.34
N PHE A 258 15.21 9.28 -5.72
CA PHE A 258 14.86 9.01 -7.11
C PHE A 258 14.39 10.30 -7.76
N VAL A 259 14.94 10.66 -8.89
CA VAL A 259 14.36 11.67 -9.78
C VAL A 259 13.83 10.94 -11.01
N PRO A 260 12.57 10.51 -11.02
CA PRO A 260 12.00 9.94 -12.22
C PRO A 260 11.82 11.03 -13.27
N LEU A 261 12.15 10.70 -14.53
CA LEU A 261 11.94 11.58 -15.67
C LEU A 261 10.60 11.22 -16.30
N THR A 262 9.62 12.12 -16.20
CA THR A 262 8.34 11.93 -16.90
C THR A 262 8.56 12.23 -18.38
N ASN A 263 8.23 11.28 -19.27
CA ASN A 263 8.38 11.44 -20.70
C ASN A 263 7.04 11.49 -21.45
N ALA A 264 5.94 11.08 -20.84
CA ALA A 264 4.60 11.24 -21.40
C ALA A 264 3.53 11.22 -20.31
N LEU A 265 2.41 11.90 -20.56
CA LEU A 265 1.22 11.89 -19.74
C LEU A 265 0.02 11.33 -20.53
N GLY A 266 -0.77 10.46 -19.90
CA GLY A 266 -1.97 9.86 -20.49
C GLY A 266 -3.22 10.23 -19.71
N ARG A 267 -4.33 10.50 -20.42
CA ARG A 267 -5.64 10.77 -19.84
C ARG A 267 -6.72 9.99 -20.57
N VAL A 268 -7.80 9.69 -19.86
CA VAL A 268 -8.99 9.09 -20.48
C VAL A 268 -9.67 10.15 -21.34
N VAL A 269 -9.89 9.81 -22.62
CA VAL A 269 -10.52 10.69 -23.60
C VAL A 269 -11.86 10.16 -24.11
N ALA A 270 -12.21 8.91 -23.80
CA ALA A 270 -13.47 8.31 -24.21
C ALA A 270 -14.13 7.51 -23.05
N PRO A 271 -15.46 7.33 -23.07
CA PRO A 271 -16.20 6.62 -22.01
C PRO A 271 -15.73 5.18 -21.79
N ASP A 272 -15.23 4.50 -22.82
CA ASP A 272 -14.68 3.15 -22.76
C ASP A 272 -13.33 3.06 -22.02
N GLY A 273 -12.77 4.20 -21.61
CA GLY A 273 -11.49 4.28 -20.90
C GLY A 273 -10.27 4.39 -21.80
N THR A 274 -10.46 4.65 -23.11
CA THR A 274 -9.38 4.91 -24.06
C THR A 274 -8.49 6.06 -23.56
N LEU A 275 -7.16 5.89 -23.70
CA LEU A 275 -6.16 6.87 -23.27
C LEU A 275 -5.59 7.61 -24.49
N ALA A 276 -5.55 8.95 -24.39
CA ALA A 276 -4.68 9.77 -25.23
C ALA A 276 -3.38 10.09 -24.48
N TRP A 277 -2.27 10.06 -25.22
CA TRP A 277 -0.94 10.34 -24.69
C TRP A 277 -0.40 11.64 -25.26
N ARG A 278 0.17 12.45 -24.38
CA ARG A 278 0.95 13.62 -24.76
C ARG A 278 2.41 13.42 -24.36
N GLU A 279 3.29 13.39 -25.32
CA GLU A 279 4.72 13.37 -25.06
C GLU A 279 5.18 14.74 -24.56
N ASN A 280 5.98 14.74 -23.52
CA ASN A 280 6.58 15.93 -22.95
C ASN A 280 8.05 15.98 -23.36
N ALA A 281 8.42 17.04 -24.07
CA ALA A 281 9.81 17.32 -24.43
C ALA A 281 10.66 17.87 -23.26
N GLY A 282 10.14 17.84 -22.01
CA GLY A 282 10.79 18.47 -20.86
C GLY A 282 10.86 17.57 -19.62
N ILE A 283 11.85 17.81 -18.78
CA ILE A 283 11.99 17.24 -17.44
C ILE A 283 11.02 17.99 -16.52
N PHE A 284 10.00 17.30 -15.98
CA PHE A 284 9.15 17.88 -14.96
C PHE A 284 9.74 17.62 -13.57
N PRO A 285 9.84 18.65 -12.72
CA PRO A 285 10.25 18.49 -11.33
C PRO A 285 9.23 17.71 -10.49
N SER A 286 7.96 17.62 -10.95
CA SER A 286 6.93 16.76 -10.39
C SER A 286 6.47 15.72 -11.42
N LEU A 287 6.15 14.50 -10.98
CA LEU A 287 5.66 13.44 -11.87
C LEU A 287 4.31 13.80 -12.51
N PHE A 288 3.53 14.61 -11.83
CA PHE A 288 2.28 15.14 -12.33
C PHE A 288 2.33 16.67 -12.27
N PRO A 289 2.02 17.35 -13.36
CA PRO A 289 1.98 18.82 -13.39
C PRO A 289 0.94 19.36 -12.40
N SER A 290 1.10 20.61 -11.98
CA SER A 290 0.12 21.32 -11.19
C SER A 290 -1.24 21.40 -11.92
N ARG A 291 -2.35 21.64 -11.17
CA ARG A 291 -3.69 21.74 -11.74
C ARG A 291 -3.79 22.72 -12.91
N ASP A 292 -3.05 23.83 -12.86
CA ASP A 292 -3.08 24.88 -13.89
C ASP A 292 -2.57 24.39 -15.26
N ILE A 293 -1.63 23.43 -15.28
CA ILE A 293 -1.18 22.78 -16.53
C ILE A 293 -2.21 21.71 -16.97
N GLU A 294 -2.96 21.16 -16.03
CA GLU A 294 -3.99 20.14 -16.30
C GLU A 294 -5.21 20.74 -17.03
N GLU A 295 -5.59 22.00 -16.74
CA GLU A 295 -6.75 22.67 -17.34
C GLU A 295 -6.52 23.04 -18.83
N ASN A 296 -5.27 23.21 -19.25
CA ASN A 296 -4.89 23.54 -20.64
C ASN A 296 -4.68 22.31 -21.55
N TRP A 297 -5.19 21.14 -21.15
CA TRP A 297 -5.12 19.92 -21.96
C TRP A 297 -6.21 19.95 -23.06
N ASN A 298 -5.98 20.75 -24.09
CA ASN A 298 -6.81 20.68 -25.29
C ASN A 298 -6.39 19.42 -26.07
N VAL A 299 -7.24 18.41 -26.12
CA VAL A 299 -7.10 17.28 -27.04
C VAL A 299 -7.33 17.87 -28.45
N PRO A 300 -6.38 17.81 -29.40
CA PRO A 300 -6.69 18.12 -30.78
C PRO A 300 -7.77 17.15 -31.23
N GLY A 301 -8.88 17.71 -31.75
CA GLY A 301 -9.99 16.93 -32.30
C GLY A 301 -9.59 16.16 -33.55
#